data_8dca6e7e4f0a217b2b1108ed69605409
#
_entry.id   8dca6e7e4f0a217b2b1108ed69605409
#
_cell.length_a   1.000
_cell.length_b   1.000
_cell.length_c   1.000
_cell.angle_alpha   90.00
_cell.angle_beta   90.00
_cell.angle_gamma   90.00
#
_symmetry.space_group_name_H-M   'P 1'
#
loop_
_entity.id
_entity.type
_entity.pdbx_description
1 polymer ?
#
loop_
_entity_poly.entity_id
_entity_poly.type
_entity_poly.pdbx_seq_one_letter_code
_entity_poly.pdbx_strand_id
1 'polypeptide(L)'
;LRCSERRVAECETADELRGVEGDAAHVYFSVFDEMIRVDDSSFRFEGRSRRPPCDAVNALLSFFYSMLSRDIASACETVGLDPQIGFFHRDRPGRASMALDLIEELRAPYVDRFVLSLVNRRQVKASDFVSCEDGGVILSDDARKNVLGLWQKRKQEVVTHPFLKEKMPLGLVPFVQTQLFARFL
;
A
#
# COMPACT_ATOMS: atom_id res chain seq x y z
N LEU A 1 -18.25 -1.55 -0.58
CA LEU A 1 -17.46 -0.83 -1.61
C LEU A 1 -18.33 -0.29 -2.75
N ARG A 2 -19.25 -1.07 -3.37
CA ARG A 2 -20.16 -0.54 -4.42
C ARG A 2 -21.03 0.63 -3.95
N CYS A 3 -21.39 0.68 -2.68
CA CYS A 3 -22.09 1.82 -2.09
C CYS A 3 -21.19 3.05 -2.01
N SER A 4 -19.90 2.86 -1.71
CA SER A 4 -18.90 3.94 -1.67
C SER A 4 -18.66 4.54 -3.06
N GLU A 5 -18.63 3.72 -4.12
CA GLU A 5 -18.53 4.20 -5.50
C GLU A 5 -19.65 5.19 -5.89
N ARG A 6 -20.89 4.92 -5.48
CA ARG A 6 -22.02 5.84 -5.74
C ARG A 6 -21.86 7.15 -4.97
N ARG A 7 -21.46 7.06 -3.70
CA ARG A 7 -21.24 8.24 -2.85
C ARG A 7 -20.13 9.14 -3.36
N VAL A 8 -19.08 8.58 -3.97
CA VAL A 8 -18.01 9.38 -4.59
C VAL A 8 -18.55 10.34 -5.66
N ALA A 9 -19.49 9.88 -6.49
CA ALA A 9 -20.10 10.71 -7.54
C ALA A 9 -21.00 11.83 -6.99
N GLU A 10 -21.41 11.75 -5.73
CA GLU A 10 -22.28 12.72 -5.04
C GLU A 10 -21.45 13.73 -4.21
N CYS A 11 -20.14 13.52 -4.05
CA CYS A 11 -19.27 14.43 -3.28
C CYS A 11 -19.04 15.73 -4.04
N GLU A 12 -19.28 16.85 -3.37
CA GLU A 12 -19.00 18.20 -3.90
C GLU A 12 -17.68 18.76 -3.37
N THR A 13 -17.17 18.22 -2.27
CA THR A 13 -15.95 18.70 -1.61
C THR A 13 -14.92 17.57 -1.42
N ALA A 14 -13.62 17.96 -1.37
CA ALA A 14 -12.55 17.04 -1.06
C ALA A 14 -12.64 16.43 0.36
N ASP A 15 -13.26 17.15 1.30
CA ASP A 15 -13.45 16.65 2.67
C ASP A 15 -14.53 15.56 2.73
N GLU A 16 -15.61 15.70 1.97
CA GLU A 16 -16.62 14.64 1.80
C GLU A 16 -16.03 13.41 1.15
N LEU A 17 -15.23 13.61 0.10
CA LEU A 17 -14.55 12.50 -0.58
C LEU A 17 -13.59 11.76 0.36
N ARG A 18 -12.84 12.46 1.23
CA ARG A 18 -12.00 11.84 2.28
C ARG A 18 -12.83 11.06 3.30
N GLY A 19 -14.02 11.54 3.61
CA GLY A 19 -14.98 10.82 4.48
C GLY A 19 -15.40 9.49 3.84
N VAL A 20 -15.76 9.51 2.56
CA VAL A 20 -16.14 8.30 1.81
C VAL A 20 -14.97 7.31 1.69
N GLU A 21 -13.76 7.81 1.45
CA GLU A 21 -12.53 6.98 1.44
C GLU A 21 -12.29 6.32 2.79
N GLY A 22 -12.40 7.09 3.89
CA GLY A 22 -12.23 6.57 5.24
C GLY A 22 -13.23 5.46 5.59
N ASP A 23 -14.52 5.65 5.25
CA ASP A 23 -15.55 4.64 5.41
C ASP A 23 -15.25 3.38 4.57
N ALA A 24 -14.84 3.56 3.31
CA ALA A 24 -14.49 2.46 2.43
C ALA A 24 -13.27 1.67 2.94
N ALA A 25 -12.26 2.37 3.44
CA ALA A 25 -11.08 1.75 4.06
C ALA A 25 -11.45 0.98 5.33
N HIS A 26 -12.33 1.54 6.16
CA HIS A 26 -12.82 0.85 7.36
C HIS A 26 -13.52 -0.47 7.00
N VAL A 27 -14.45 -0.44 6.04
CA VAL A 27 -15.16 -1.64 5.55
C VAL A 27 -14.18 -2.65 4.94
N TYR A 28 -13.19 -2.19 4.17
CA TYR A 28 -12.18 -3.05 3.58
C TYR A 28 -11.35 -3.77 4.63
N PHE A 29 -10.84 -3.03 5.61
CA PHE A 29 -9.99 -3.61 6.65
C PHE A 29 -10.77 -4.41 7.71
N SER A 30 -12.09 -4.21 7.86
CA SER A 30 -12.89 -5.03 8.76
C SER A 30 -13.04 -6.49 8.32
N VAL A 31 -12.85 -6.77 7.03
CA VAL A 31 -12.89 -8.13 6.47
C VAL A 31 -11.51 -8.66 6.06
N PHE A 32 -10.45 -7.91 6.34
CA PHE A 32 -9.10 -8.26 5.89
C PHE A 32 -8.59 -9.56 6.52
N ASP A 33 -8.92 -9.80 7.80
CA ASP A 33 -8.55 -11.02 8.52
C ASP A 33 -9.11 -12.30 7.86
N GLU A 34 -10.29 -12.22 7.26
CA GLU A 34 -10.91 -13.34 6.55
C GLU A 34 -10.12 -13.78 5.30
N MET A 35 -9.25 -12.93 4.78
CA MET A 35 -8.36 -13.24 3.65
C MET A 35 -7.08 -13.95 4.10
N ILE A 36 -6.79 -13.98 5.40
CA ILE A 36 -5.68 -14.70 6.01
C ILE A 36 -6.13 -16.13 6.24
N ARG A 37 -5.49 -17.08 5.56
CA ARG A 37 -5.90 -18.50 5.53
C ARG A 37 -5.01 -19.41 6.37
N VAL A 38 -3.96 -18.88 6.97
CA VAL A 38 -3.11 -19.63 7.89
C VAL A 38 -3.79 -19.71 9.25
N ASP A 39 -3.82 -20.90 9.82
CA ASP A 39 -4.26 -21.12 11.20
C ASP A 39 -3.07 -20.87 12.14
N ASP A 40 -2.73 -19.58 12.30
CA ASP A 40 -1.65 -19.11 13.17
C ASP A 40 -2.06 -17.76 13.78
N SER A 41 -2.30 -17.75 15.07
CA SER A 41 -2.74 -16.56 15.83
C SER A 41 -1.76 -15.38 15.75
N SER A 42 -0.48 -15.65 15.43
CA SER A 42 0.54 -14.60 15.25
C SER A 42 0.28 -13.68 14.05
N PHE A 43 -0.57 -14.12 13.11
CA PHE A 43 -0.96 -13.34 11.93
C PHE A 43 -2.40 -12.83 12.00
N ARG A 44 -3.02 -12.86 13.18
CA ARG A 44 -4.37 -12.29 13.35
C ARG A 44 -4.33 -10.79 13.11
N PHE A 45 -5.31 -10.29 12.38
CA PHE A 45 -5.46 -8.89 12.03
C PHE A 45 -6.75 -8.31 12.62
N GLU A 46 -6.64 -7.49 13.65
CA GLU A 46 -7.79 -6.89 14.34
C GLU A 46 -8.20 -5.51 13.79
N GLY A 47 -7.51 -5.05 12.76
CA GLY A 47 -7.75 -3.76 12.14
C GLY A 47 -6.46 -3.04 11.78
N ARG A 48 -6.57 -1.93 11.06
CA ARG A 48 -5.40 -1.20 10.58
C ARG A 48 -4.78 -0.31 11.66
N SER A 49 -3.60 -0.68 12.16
CA SER A 49 -2.73 0.14 13.01
C SER A 49 -1.50 0.61 12.22
N ARG A 50 -1.08 1.88 12.40
CA ARG A 50 -0.04 2.48 11.56
C ARG A 50 1.17 3.01 12.33
N ARG A 51 0.97 3.57 13.51
CA ARG A 51 2.01 4.26 14.28
C ARG A 51 1.75 4.10 15.77
N PRO A 52 2.30 3.05 16.34
CA PRO A 52 3.04 1.95 15.73
C PRO A 52 2.13 0.92 15.05
N PRO A 53 2.64 0.04 14.15
CA PRO A 53 1.95 -1.18 13.76
C PRO A 53 1.96 -2.16 14.94
N CYS A 54 0.78 -2.68 15.33
CA CYS A 54 0.62 -3.46 16.56
C CYS A 54 0.64 -4.98 16.36
N ASP A 55 0.70 -5.45 15.11
CA ASP A 55 0.76 -6.87 14.75
C ASP A 55 1.63 -7.10 13.52
N ALA A 56 1.94 -8.36 13.23
CA ALA A 56 2.81 -8.78 12.15
C ALA A 56 2.29 -8.34 10.76
N VAL A 57 0.98 -8.42 10.53
CA VAL A 57 0.36 -8.04 9.25
C VAL A 57 0.43 -6.53 9.06
N ASN A 58 0.14 -5.75 10.10
CA ASN A 58 0.29 -4.29 10.09
C ASN A 58 1.75 -3.86 9.91
N ALA A 59 2.72 -4.60 10.47
CA ALA A 59 4.14 -4.36 10.25
C ALA A 59 4.51 -4.53 8.77
N LEU A 60 4.07 -5.62 8.13
CA LEU A 60 4.28 -5.87 6.69
C LEU A 60 3.61 -4.81 5.83
N LEU A 61 2.33 -4.51 6.06
CA LEU A 61 1.60 -3.48 5.33
C LEU A 61 2.31 -2.12 5.41
N SER A 62 2.71 -1.70 6.62
CA SER A 62 3.40 -0.42 6.83
C SER A 62 4.76 -0.38 6.13
N PHE A 63 5.50 -1.48 6.19
CA PHE A 63 6.78 -1.61 5.52
C PHE A 63 6.65 -1.48 3.99
N PHE A 64 5.76 -2.25 3.37
CA PHE A 64 5.62 -2.23 1.91
C PHE A 64 4.89 -1.00 1.38
N TYR A 65 3.97 -0.40 2.13
CA TYR A 65 3.43 0.92 1.77
C TYR A 65 4.51 1.99 1.76
N SER A 66 5.44 1.97 2.73
CA SER A 66 6.57 2.89 2.73
C SER A 66 7.51 2.68 1.54
N MET A 67 7.74 1.43 1.15
CA MET A 67 8.54 1.10 -0.04
C MET A 67 7.87 1.59 -1.33
N LEU A 68 6.60 1.29 -1.52
CA LEU A 68 5.85 1.72 -2.70
C LEU A 68 5.73 3.24 -2.77
N SER A 69 5.51 3.91 -1.64
CA SER A 69 5.46 5.38 -1.59
C SER A 69 6.79 6.02 -2.02
N ARG A 70 7.92 5.43 -1.66
CA ARG A 70 9.24 5.89 -2.12
C ARG A 70 9.45 5.67 -3.62
N ASP A 71 9.03 4.50 -4.15
CA ASP A 71 9.09 4.22 -5.58
C ASP A 71 8.27 5.27 -6.36
N ILE A 72 7.07 5.64 -5.88
CA ILE A 72 6.21 6.63 -6.52
C ILE A 72 6.78 8.05 -6.37
N ALA A 73 7.32 8.41 -5.20
CA ALA A 73 7.97 9.71 -5.03
C ALA A 73 9.13 9.90 -6.02
N SER A 74 9.96 8.86 -6.19
CA SER A 74 11.04 8.86 -7.20
C SER A 74 10.49 8.93 -8.64
N ALA A 75 9.36 8.28 -8.90
CA ALA A 75 8.69 8.39 -10.21
C ALA A 75 8.17 9.81 -10.47
N CYS A 76 7.58 10.48 -9.45
CA CYS A 76 7.16 11.88 -9.54
C CYS A 76 8.33 12.79 -9.94
N GLU A 77 9.45 12.70 -9.22
CA GLU A 77 10.65 13.48 -9.52
C GLU A 77 11.15 13.24 -10.96
N THR A 78 11.11 11.98 -11.42
CA THR A 78 11.58 11.61 -12.76
C THR A 78 10.70 12.22 -13.88
N VAL A 79 9.41 12.39 -13.65
CA VAL A 79 8.48 12.97 -14.63
C VAL A 79 8.28 14.48 -14.44
N GLY A 80 8.99 15.11 -13.49
CA GLY A 80 8.94 16.55 -13.23
C GLY A 80 7.80 17.00 -12.32
N LEU A 81 7.18 16.07 -11.57
CA LEU A 81 6.20 16.39 -10.54
C LEU A 81 6.87 16.54 -9.17
N ASP A 82 6.45 17.53 -8.39
CA ASP A 82 6.86 17.64 -6.98
C ASP A 82 6.11 16.59 -6.15
N PRO A 83 6.80 15.60 -5.54
CA PRO A 83 6.14 14.56 -4.76
C PRO A 83 5.44 15.08 -3.50
N GLN A 84 5.71 16.31 -3.06
CA GLN A 84 5.13 16.91 -1.86
C GLN A 84 3.80 17.63 -2.12
N ILE A 85 3.56 18.10 -3.33
CA ILE A 85 2.36 18.87 -3.69
C ILE A 85 1.26 17.91 -4.18
N GLY A 86 0.37 17.49 -3.26
CA GLY A 86 -0.75 16.60 -3.56
C GLY A 86 -1.99 17.35 -4.07
N PHE A 87 -2.93 16.58 -4.62
CA PHE A 87 -4.23 17.09 -5.05
C PHE A 87 -5.40 16.65 -4.13
N PHE A 88 -5.19 15.60 -3.36
CA PHE A 88 -6.19 15.02 -2.48
C PHE A 88 -5.78 15.04 -1.00
N HIS A 89 -4.58 14.58 -0.68
CA HIS A 89 -4.04 14.68 0.66
C HIS A 89 -3.70 16.14 1.01
N ARG A 90 -4.05 16.55 2.24
CA ARG A 90 -3.67 17.89 2.74
C ARG A 90 -2.16 18.01 2.83
N ASP A 91 -1.62 19.10 2.35
CA ASP A 91 -0.20 19.38 2.44
C ASP A 91 0.27 19.51 3.88
N ARG A 92 1.39 18.89 4.16
CA ARG A 92 2.10 18.98 5.45
C ARG A 92 3.60 18.99 5.17
N PRO A 93 4.37 19.82 5.88
CA PRO A 93 5.83 19.86 5.72
C PRO A 93 6.46 18.45 5.84
N GLY A 94 7.30 18.09 4.88
CA GLY A 94 7.98 16.79 4.85
C GLY A 94 7.10 15.59 4.46
N ARG A 95 5.86 15.82 4.01
CA ARG A 95 4.96 14.75 3.56
C ARG A 95 4.91 14.73 2.03
N ALA A 96 5.20 13.58 1.46
CA ALA A 96 5.08 13.35 0.02
C ALA A 96 3.59 13.15 -0.38
N SER A 97 2.80 14.26 -0.33
CA SER A 97 1.34 14.23 -0.53
C SER A 97 0.95 13.71 -1.91
N MET A 98 1.65 14.10 -2.98
CA MET A 98 1.44 13.58 -4.34
C MET A 98 1.69 12.06 -4.42
N ALA A 99 2.80 11.60 -3.83
CA ALA A 99 3.09 10.17 -3.81
C ALA A 99 2.03 9.40 -3.01
N LEU A 100 1.46 9.98 -1.96
CA LEU A 100 0.37 9.38 -1.19
C LEU A 100 -0.95 9.37 -1.97
N ASP A 101 -1.21 10.37 -2.81
CA ASP A 101 -2.38 10.37 -3.68
C ASP A 101 -2.29 9.28 -4.75
N LEU A 102 -1.13 9.15 -5.39
CA LEU A 102 -0.91 8.17 -6.45
C LEU A 102 -0.76 6.73 -5.95
N ILE A 103 -0.39 6.51 -4.67
CA ILE A 103 -0.30 5.16 -4.12
C ILE A 103 -1.67 4.49 -3.94
N GLU A 104 -2.76 5.28 -3.78
CA GLU A 104 -4.07 4.74 -3.41
C GLU A 104 -4.56 3.67 -4.39
N GLU A 105 -4.43 3.91 -5.69
CA GLU A 105 -4.82 2.93 -6.71
C GLU A 105 -3.98 1.64 -6.68
N LEU A 106 -2.76 1.71 -6.15
CA LEU A 106 -1.79 0.61 -6.14
C LEU A 106 -1.75 -0.15 -4.81
N ARG A 107 -2.34 0.37 -3.73
CA ARG A 107 -2.29 -0.27 -2.40
C ARG A 107 -2.78 -1.71 -2.44
N ALA A 108 -4.02 -1.92 -2.83
CA ALA A 108 -4.63 -3.24 -2.80
C ALA A 108 -3.96 -4.22 -3.79
N PRO A 109 -3.78 -3.90 -5.09
CA PRO A 109 -3.20 -4.84 -6.04
C PRO A 109 -1.70 -5.09 -5.84
N TYR A 110 -0.95 -4.13 -5.30
CA TYR A 110 0.48 -4.24 -5.12
C TYR A 110 0.85 -4.77 -3.74
N VAL A 111 0.47 -4.05 -2.68
CA VAL A 111 0.94 -4.31 -1.32
C VAL A 111 0.07 -5.33 -0.62
N ASP A 112 -1.25 -5.12 -0.54
CA ASP A 112 -2.11 -5.97 0.27
C ASP A 112 -2.12 -7.41 -0.24
N ARG A 113 -2.24 -7.60 -1.56
CA ARG A 113 -2.14 -8.93 -2.17
C ARG A 113 -0.78 -9.58 -1.97
N PHE A 114 0.29 -8.79 -1.93
CA PHE A 114 1.62 -9.32 -1.67
C PHE A 114 1.77 -9.74 -0.22
N VAL A 115 1.34 -8.92 0.74
CA VAL A 115 1.36 -9.24 2.17
C VAL A 115 0.53 -10.49 2.45
N LEU A 116 -0.70 -10.56 1.94
CA LEU A 116 -1.52 -11.78 2.04
C LEU A 116 -0.84 -13.01 1.42
N SER A 117 -0.12 -12.83 0.31
CA SER A 117 0.66 -13.92 -0.31
C SER A 117 1.81 -14.37 0.58
N LEU A 118 2.56 -13.44 1.20
CA LEU A 118 3.65 -13.78 2.14
C LEU A 118 3.15 -14.61 3.31
N VAL A 119 2.06 -14.20 3.93
CA VAL A 119 1.44 -14.88 5.07
C VAL A 119 0.85 -16.22 4.65
N ASN A 120 -0.02 -16.24 3.66
CA ASN A 120 -0.76 -17.44 3.25
C ASN A 120 0.13 -18.52 2.64
N ARG A 121 1.27 -18.16 2.05
CA ARG A 121 2.30 -19.10 1.56
C ARG A 121 3.35 -19.44 2.60
N ARG A 122 3.19 -18.97 3.84
CA ARG A 122 4.12 -19.19 4.94
C ARG A 122 5.57 -18.78 4.60
N GLN A 123 5.71 -17.68 3.85
CA GLN A 123 7.00 -17.10 3.50
C GLN A 123 7.56 -16.22 4.62
N VAL A 124 6.75 -15.91 5.61
CA VAL A 124 7.09 -15.26 6.87
C VAL A 124 6.58 -16.11 8.05
N LYS A 125 7.26 -16.03 9.18
CA LYS A 125 6.97 -16.78 10.42
C LYS A 125 6.83 -15.80 11.58
N ALA A 126 6.20 -16.21 12.68
CA ALA A 126 6.11 -15.40 13.89
C ALA A 126 7.48 -14.92 14.40
N SER A 127 8.51 -15.77 14.31
CA SER A 127 9.88 -15.45 14.70
C SER A 127 10.57 -14.37 13.85
N ASP A 128 9.99 -13.99 12.74
CA ASP A 128 10.50 -12.94 11.86
C ASP A 128 10.15 -11.51 12.37
N PHE A 129 9.35 -11.44 13.44
CA PHE A 129 8.88 -10.19 14.01
C PHE A 129 9.38 -10.00 15.43
N VAL A 130 9.64 -8.74 15.78
CA VAL A 130 10.13 -8.33 17.09
C VAL A 130 9.17 -7.28 17.65
N SER A 131 8.76 -7.45 18.90
CA SER A 131 7.98 -6.45 19.63
C SER A 131 8.90 -5.36 20.16
N CYS A 132 8.49 -4.11 20.00
CA CYS A 132 9.18 -2.94 20.52
C CYS A 132 8.60 -2.52 21.88
N GLU A 133 9.34 -1.71 22.64
CA GLU A 133 8.93 -1.22 23.97
C GLU A 133 7.64 -0.35 23.91
N ASP A 134 7.39 0.31 22.79
CA ASP A 134 6.20 1.13 22.53
C ASP A 134 4.96 0.31 22.14
N GLY A 135 5.03 -1.01 22.19
CA GLY A 135 3.98 -1.94 21.76
C GLY A 135 3.92 -2.15 20.26
N GLY A 136 4.85 -1.57 19.51
CA GLY A 136 4.97 -1.77 18.06
C GLY A 136 5.56 -3.14 17.72
N VAL A 137 5.29 -3.60 16.49
CA VAL A 137 5.85 -4.83 15.92
C VAL A 137 6.63 -4.45 14.65
N ILE A 138 7.86 -4.93 14.54
CA ILE A 138 8.74 -4.69 13.39
C ILE A 138 9.32 -6.00 12.86
N LEU A 139 9.75 -6.00 11.60
CA LEU A 139 10.52 -7.10 11.03
C LEU A 139 11.94 -7.13 11.62
N SER A 140 12.43 -8.31 11.95
CA SER A 140 13.85 -8.53 12.24
C SER A 140 14.71 -8.21 11.01
N ASP A 141 16.00 -7.98 11.20
CA ASP A 141 16.90 -7.60 10.08
C ASP A 141 17.00 -8.68 9.01
N ASP A 142 17.03 -9.95 9.40
CA ASP A 142 17.10 -11.06 8.44
C ASP A 142 15.76 -11.26 7.73
N ALA A 143 14.63 -11.15 8.45
CA ALA A 143 13.31 -11.18 7.84
C ALA A 143 13.14 -10.03 6.84
N ARG A 144 13.63 -8.83 7.17
CA ARG A 144 13.61 -7.66 6.28
C ARG A 144 14.36 -7.92 4.98
N LYS A 145 15.55 -8.50 5.04
CA LYS A 145 16.32 -8.89 3.84
C LYS A 145 15.57 -9.91 3.00
N ASN A 146 14.97 -10.92 3.65
CA ASN A 146 14.19 -11.96 2.96
C ASN A 146 12.98 -11.36 2.23
N VAL A 147 12.13 -10.60 2.92
CA VAL A 147 10.92 -10.03 2.30
C VAL A 147 11.26 -8.99 1.22
N LEU A 148 12.38 -8.26 1.35
CA LEU A 148 12.89 -7.39 0.29
C LEU A 148 13.27 -8.19 -0.97
N GLY A 149 13.93 -9.33 -0.81
CA GLY A 149 14.26 -10.23 -1.92
C GLY A 149 13.00 -10.73 -2.64
N LEU A 150 11.96 -11.10 -1.87
CA LEU A 150 10.65 -11.51 -2.41
C LEU A 150 9.93 -10.36 -3.11
N TRP A 151 10.01 -9.14 -2.56
CA TRP A 151 9.48 -7.93 -3.19
C TRP A 151 10.13 -7.64 -4.54
N GLN A 152 11.48 -7.74 -4.61
CA GLN A 152 12.19 -7.54 -5.88
C GLN A 152 11.80 -8.60 -6.94
N LYS A 153 11.62 -9.86 -6.54
CA LYS A 153 11.09 -10.90 -7.43
C LYS A 153 9.69 -10.57 -7.92
N ARG A 154 8.82 -10.09 -7.02
CA ARG A 154 7.45 -9.67 -7.36
C ARG A 154 7.47 -8.54 -8.39
N LYS A 155 8.36 -7.55 -8.25
CA LYS A 155 8.51 -6.43 -9.20
C LYS A 155 8.91 -6.87 -10.61
N GLN A 156 9.52 -8.04 -10.77
CA GLN A 156 9.91 -8.61 -12.07
C GLN A 156 8.77 -9.39 -12.76
N GLU A 157 7.70 -9.72 -12.06
CA GLU A 157 6.56 -10.41 -12.66
C GLU A 157 5.93 -9.55 -13.76
N VAL A 158 5.65 -10.19 -14.91
CA VAL A 158 5.05 -9.51 -16.06
C VAL A 158 3.53 -9.43 -15.85
N VAL A 159 3.00 -8.23 -15.98
CA VAL A 159 1.57 -7.94 -15.94
C VAL A 159 1.15 -7.20 -17.21
N THR A 160 -0.14 -7.28 -17.54
CA THR A 160 -0.71 -6.45 -18.60
C THR A 160 -1.27 -5.18 -17.97
N HIS A 161 -0.77 -4.01 -18.37
CA HIS A 161 -1.26 -2.73 -17.90
C HIS A 161 -2.74 -2.54 -18.28
N PRO A 162 -3.63 -2.21 -17.32
CA PRO A 162 -5.08 -2.21 -17.58
C PRO A 162 -5.51 -1.18 -18.63
N PHE A 163 -4.87 -0.03 -18.68
CA PHE A 163 -5.17 1.05 -19.63
C PHE A 163 -4.40 0.89 -20.95
N LEU A 164 -3.08 0.74 -20.92
CA LEU A 164 -2.24 0.66 -22.11
C LEU A 164 -2.38 -0.67 -22.87
N LYS A 165 -2.87 -1.74 -22.21
CA LYS A 165 -2.94 -3.11 -22.74
C LYS A 165 -1.58 -3.71 -23.11
N GLU A 166 -0.50 -3.12 -22.63
CA GLU A 166 0.88 -3.55 -22.85
C GLU A 166 1.38 -4.43 -21.70
N LYS A 167 2.25 -5.39 -22.03
CA LYS A 167 2.92 -6.24 -21.04
C LYS A 167 4.15 -5.51 -20.50
N MET A 168 4.28 -5.45 -19.19
CA MET A 168 5.43 -4.83 -18.53
C MET A 168 5.72 -5.49 -17.18
N PRO A 169 6.95 -5.35 -16.65
CA PRO A 169 7.25 -5.74 -15.28
C PRO A 169 6.37 -4.96 -14.29
N LEU A 170 5.88 -5.65 -13.26
CA LEU A 170 5.04 -5.05 -12.23
C LEU A 170 5.72 -3.83 -11.59
N GLY A 171 7.04 -3.87 -11.38
CA GLY A 171 7.80 -2.76 -10.82
C GLY A 171 7.83 -1.49 -11.67
N LEU A 172 7.46 -1.58 -12.95
CA LEU A 172 7.39 -0.42 -13.85
C LEU A 172 6.03 0.29 -13.79
N VAL A 173 4.97 -0.40 -13.34
CA VAL A 173 3.61 0.15 -13.32
C VAL A 173 3.48 1.44 -12.50
N PRO A 174 4.06 1.58 -11.28
CA PRO A 174 4.01 2.85 -10.55
C PRO A 174 4.57 4.02 -11.35
N PHE A 175 5.68 3.80 -12.05
CA PHE A 175 6.30 4.81 -12.91
C PHE A 175 5.41 5.18 -14.10
N VAL A 176 4.86 4.18 -14.78
CA VAL A 176 3.95 4.39 -15.92
C VAL A 176 2.69 5.13 -15.50
N GLN A 177 2.08 4.77 -14.36
CA GLN A 177 0.91 5.47 -13.83
C GLN A 177 1.24 6.93 -13.50
N THR A 178 2.36 7.20 -12.86
CA THR A 178 2.82 8.57 -12.57
C THR A 178 3.05 9.37 -13.86
N GLN A 179 3.61 8.74 -14.90
CA GLN A 179 3.81 9.38 -16.21
C GLN A 179 2.49 9.66 -16.93
N LEU A 180 1.52 8.74 -16.88
CA LEU A 180 0.18 8.96 -17.42
C LEU A 180 -0.51 10.11 -16.71
N PHE A 181 -0.41 10.16 -15.39
CA PHE A 181 -0.96 11.25 -14.58
C PHE A 181 -0.31 12.61 -14.95
N ALA A 182 1.02 12.67 -15.05
CA ALA A 182 1.73 13.89 -15.46
C ALA A 182 1.34 14.40 -16.85
N ARG A 183 0.92 13.52 -17.76
CA ARG A 183 0.41 13.91 -19.09
C ARG A 183 -1.05 14.35 -19.09
N PHE A 184 -1.79 13.96 -18.06
CA PHE A 184 -3.18 14.36 -17.90
C PHE A 184 -3.32 15.77 -17.32
N LEU A 185 -2.35 16.21 -16.48
CA LEU A 185 -2.27 17.58 -15.97
C LEU A 185 -1.90 18.58 -17.03
#